data_fcde175dec05446ca305704e8591f52c
#
_entry.id   fcde175dec05446ca305704e8591f52c
#
_cell.length_a   1.000
_cell.length_b   1.000
_cell.length_c   1.000
_cell.angle_alpha   90.00
_cell.angle_beta   90.00
_cell.angle_gamma   90.00
#
_symmetry.space_group_name_H-M   'P 1'
#
loop_
_entity.id
_entity.type
_entity.pdbx_description
1 polymer ?
#
loop_
_entity_poly.entity_id
_entity_poly.type
_entity_poly.pdbx_seq_one_letter_code
_entity_poly.pdbx_strand_id
1 'polypeptide(L)'
;MNEIEIPLAGGNVNSGVVRVGDTVRRIQTPASATIHRLLQHLADKQFFGCPRFIGIDGKDREILSWVEGDTGLTPHIWADDEPLVAAARLLRAYHDATVDFPQGAVWACA
;
A
#
# COMPACT_ATOMS: atom_id res chain seq x y z
N MET A 1 -5.48 -24.17 11.50
CA MET A 1 -4.23 -23.59 11.99
C MET A 1 -4.49 -22.13 12.36
N ASN A 2 -4.10 -21.73 13.55
CA ASN A 2 -4.34 -20.37 14.01
C ASN A 2 -3.23 -19.44 13.48
N GLU A 3 -3.64 -18.46 12.69
CA GLU A 3 -2.73 -17.42 12.24
C GLU A 3 -2.57 -16.37 13.34
N ILE A 4 -1.34 -16.00 13.61
CA ILE A 4 -1.04 -14.98 14.61
C ILE A 4 -1.23 -13.61 13.98
N GLU A 5 -2.12 -12.81 14.55
CA GLU A 5 -2.36 -11.44 14.14
C GLU A 5 -1.60 -10.48 15.04
N ILE A 6 -0.75 -9.66 14.44
CA ILE A 6 0.05 -8.67 15.16
C ILE A 6 -0.51 -7.30 14.84
N PRO A 7 -1.14 -6.61 15.81
CA PRO A 7 -1.65 -5.25 15.56
C PRO A 7 -0.53 -4.31 15.16
N LEU A 8 -0.80 -3.46 14.17
CA LEU A 8 0.17 -2.47 13.69
C LEU A 8 -0.19 -1.10 14.24
N ALA A 9 0.82 -0.42 14.77
CA ALA A 9 0.70 0.95 15.27
C ALA A 9 1.26 1.92 14.22
N GLY A 10 0.93 3.20 14.35
CA GLY A 10 1.51 4.26 13.53
C GLY A 10 0.62 4.81 12.43
N GLY A 11 -0.53 4.20 12.18
CA GLY A 11 -1.52 4.77 11.26
C GLY A 11 -2.53 5.63 12.01
N ASN A 12 -2.80 6.82 11.52
CA ASN A 12 -3.78 7.72 12.15
C ASN A 12 -5.19 7.54 11.60
N VAL A 13 -5.34 6.88 10.47
CA VAL A 13 -6.59 6.83 9.72
C VAL A 13 -7.27 5.48 9.81
N ASN A 14 -6.51 4.41 9.95
CA ASN A 14 -7.04 3.06 9.94
C ASN A 14 -6.78 2.36 11.27
N SER A 15 -7.86 2.00 11.97
CA SER A 15 -7.80 1.08 13.10
C SER A 15 -7.99 -0.35 12.58
N GLY A 16 -7.52 -1.33 13.34
CA GLY A 16 -7.73 -2.74 13.00
C GLY A 16 -6.81 -3.27 11.92
N VAL A 17 -5.71 -2.59 11.62
CA VAL A 17 -4.70 -3.09 10.70
C VAL A 17 -3.81 -4.08 11.44
N VAL A 18 -3.66 -5.29 10.90
CA VAL A 18 -2.84 -6.33 11.51
C VAL A 18 -1.88 -6.93 10.49
N ARG A 19 -0.76 -7.44 10.98
CA ARG A 19 0.17 -8.23 10.18
C ARG A 19 -0.07 -9.71 10.46
N VAL A 20 -0.16 -10.51 9.39
CA VAL A 20 -0.26 -11.96 9.46
C VAL A 20 0.80 -12.54 8.52
N GLY A 21 1.89 -13.08 9.10
CA GLY A 21 3.02 -13.56 8.29
C GLY A 21 3.61 -12.44 7.43
N ASP A 22 3.68 -12.64 6.13
CA ASP A 22 4.19 -11.67 5.17
C ASP A 22 3.05 -10.86 4.53
N THR A 23 1.92 -10.75 5.20
CA THR A 23 0.76 -9.99 4.71
C THR A 23 0.30 -8.98 5.74
N VAL A 24 -0.41 -7.95 5.24
CA VAL A 24 -1.11 -6.97 6.06
C VAL A 24 -2.59 -7.11 5.76
N ARG A 25 -3.42 -7.10 6.80
CA ARG A 25 -4.87 -7.24 6.66
C ARG A 25 -5.56 -6.00 7.20
N ARG A 26 -6.45 -5.42 6.39
CA ARG A 26 -7.17 -4.19 6.71
C ARG A 26 -8.65 -4.36 6.42
N ILE A 27 -9.46 -3.65 7.21
CA ILE A 27 -10.91 -3.59 7.00
C ILE A 27 -11.18 -2.86 5.69
N GLN A 28 -12.06 -3.41 4.87
CA GLN A 28 -12.43 -2.79 3.59
C GLN A 28 -13.25 -1.52 3.80
N THR A 29 -13.12 -0.60 2.85
CA THR A 29 -13.87 0.65 2.79
C THR A 29 -14.62 0.72 1.44
N PRO A 30 -15.52 1.69 1.23
CA PRO A 30 -16.18 1.84 -0.07
C PRO A 30 -15.20 2.03 -1.24
N ALA A 31 -13.99 2.51 -0.98
CA ALA A 31 -12.98 2.68 -2.02
C ALA A 31 -12.14 1.43 -2.27
N SER A 32 -12.29 0.37 -1.47
CA SER A 32 -11.40 -0.79 -1.53
C SER A 32 -11.36 -1.44 -2.92
N ALA A 33 -12.52 -1.58 -3.57
CA ALA A 33 -12.56 -2.18 -4.92
C ALA A 33 -11.73 -1.38 -5.93
N THR A 34 -11.77 -0.06 -5.85
CA THR A 34 -10.98 0.82 -6.71
C THR A 34 -9.48 0.68 -6.40
N ILE A 35 -9.14 0.64 -5.11
CA ILE A 35 -7.75 0.48 -4.66
C ILE A 35 -7.20 -0.86 -5.12
N HIS A 36 -7.98 -1.93 -5.02
CA HIS A 36 -7.54 -3.26 -5.47
C HIS A 36 -7.27 -3.26 -6.98
N ARG A 37 -8.11 -2.60 -7.77
CA ARG A 37 -7.87 -2.47 -9.21
C ARG A 37 -6.61 -1.66 -9.51
N LEU A 38 -6.38 -0.58 -8.74
CA LEU A 38 -5.16 0.20 -8.89
C LEU A 38 -3.92 -0.62 -8.58
N LEU A 39 -3.93 -1.35 -7.47
CA LEU A 39 -2.79 -2.20 -7.09
C LEU A 39 -2.54 -3.30 -8.13
N GLN A 40 -3.60 -3.90 -8.66
CA GLN A 40 -3.48 -4.90 -9.71
C GLN A 40 -2.92 -4.28 -11.00
N HIS A 41 -3.39 -3.08 -11.35
CA HIS A 41 -2.89 -2.35 -12.51
C HIS A 41 -1.41 -2.04 -12.37
N LEU A 42 -0.98 -1.58 -11.19
CA LEU A 42 0.44 -1.31 -10.92
C LEU A 42 1.30 -2.57 -11.01
N ALA A 43 0.78 -3.71 -10.52
CA ALA A 43 1.49 -4.99 -10.66
C ALA A 43 1.61 -5.39 -12.12
N ASP A 44 0.56 -5.21 -12.93
CA ASP A 44 0.59 -5.51 -14.36
C ASP A 44 1.57 -4.62 -15.12
N LYS A 45 1.79 -3.39 -14.65
CA LYS A 45 2.78 -2.47 -15.21
C LYS A 45 4.19 -2.69 -14.64
N GLN A 46 4.36 -3.71 -13.79
CA GLN A 46 5.64 -4.02 -13.14
C GLN A 46 6.15 -2.89 -12.25
N PHE A 47 5.22 -2.12 -11.66
CA PHE A 47 5.57 -1.13 -10.65
C PHE A 47 5.53 -1.80 -9.27
N PHE A 48 6.68 -1.90 -8.61
CA PHE A 48 6.81 -2.60 -7.33
C PHE A 48 7.07 -1.68 -6.14
N GLY A 49 6.85 -0.38 -6.30
CA GLY A 49 6.97 0.60 -5.22
C GLY A 49 5.76 0.68 -4.29
N CYS A 50 4.84 -0.27 -4.37
CA CYS A 50 3.64 -0.34 -3.55
C CYS A 50 3.35 -1.79 -3.17
N PRO A 51 2.50 -2.03 -2.14
CA PRO A 51 2.07 -3.38 -1.81
C PRO A 51 1.27 -4.02 -2.96
N ARG A 52 1.29 -5.34 -3.01
CA ARG A 52 0.46 -6.10 -3.96
C ARG A 52 -0.82 -6.51 -3.27
N PHE A 53 -1.93 -6.45 -4.01
CA PHE A 53 -3.19 -7.00 -3.54
C PHE A 53 -3.18 -8.52 -3.73
N ILE A 54 -3.43 -9.26 -2.64
CA ILE A 54 -3.39 -10.72 -2.65
C ILE A 54 -4.81 -11.30 -2.70
N GLY A 55 -5.74 -10.74 -1.94
CA GLY A 55 -7.11 -11.26 -1.90
C GLY A 55 -7.89 -10.73 -0.70
N ILE A 56 -8.95 -11.43 -0.37
CA ILE A 56 -9.82 -11.12 0.77
C ILE A 56 -9.79 -12.34 1.71
N ASP A 57 -9.66 -12.08 3.02
CA ASP A 57 -9.64 -13.17 3.99
C ASP A 57 -11.05 -13.57 4.46
N GLY A 58 -11.11 -14.57 5.33
CA GLY A 58 -12.40 -15.07 5.86
C GLY A 58 -13.12 -14.08 6.76
N LYS A 59 -12.49 -13.00 7.17
CA LYS A 59 -13.09 -11.93 7.97
C LYS A 59 -13.44 -10.70 7.13
N ASP A 60 -13.46 -10.85 5.80
CA ASP A 60 -13.80 -9.80 4.85
C ASP A 60 -12.80 -8.63 4.90
N ARG A 61 -11.55 -8.92 5.21
CA ARG A 61 -10.46 -7.92 5.21
C ARG A 61 -9.61 -8.09 3.96
N GLU A 62 -9.10 -6.97 3.44
CA GLU A 62 -8.17 -7.04 2.31
C GLU A 62 -6.81 -7.57 2.78
N ILE A 63 -6.19 -8.38 1.93
CA ILE A 63 -4.88 -8.95 2.18
C ILE A 63 -3.90 -8.28 1.22
N LEU A 64 -2.91 -7.59 1.78
CA LEU A 64 -1.86 -6.90 1.04
C LEU A 64 -0.52 -7.51 1.40
N SER A 65 0.46 -7.42 0.50
CA SER A 65 1.82 -7.87 0.81
C SER A 65 2.46 -6.98 1.86
N TRP A 66 3.31 -7.57 2.71
CA TRP A 66 4.11 -6.81 3.67
C TRP A 66 5.25 -6.09 2.95
N VAL A 67 5.43 -4.81 3.27
CA VAL A 67 6.54 -4.00 2.76
C VAL A 67 7.46 -3.68 3.93
N GLU A 68 8.69 -4.15 3.88
CA GLU A 68 9.68 -3.82 4.90
C GLU A 68 10.10 -2.36 4.78
N GLY A 69 10.34 -1.74 5.91
CA GLY A 69 10.82 -0.37 5.95
C GLY A 69 10.48 0.32 7.26
N ASP A 70 11.06 1.48 7.44
CA ASP A 70 10.80 2.33 8.59
C ASP A 70 9.72 3.35 8.24
N THR A 71 8.80 3.60 9.18
CA THR A 71 7.74 4.57 9.00
C THR A 71 8.10 5.96 9.54
N GLY A 72 9.22 6.06 10.25
CA GLY A 72 9.69 7.31 10.84
C GLY A 72 10.70 8.02 9.94
N LEU A 73 10.78 9.35 10.08
CA LEU A 73 11.82 10.12 9.44
C LEU A 73 13.06 10.09 10.33
N THR A 74 14.17 9.56 9.82
CA THR A 74 15.42 9.51 10.54
C THR A 74 16.33 10.67 10.11
N PRO A 75 17.26 11.12 10.99
CA PRO A 75 18.11 12.28 10.64
C PRO A 75 18.90 12.10 9.35
N HIS A 76 19.32 10.90 9.00
CA HIS A 76 20.11 10.68 7.80
C HIS A 76 19.35 10.96 6.51
N ILE A 77 18.01 10.97 6.53
CA ILE A 77 17.20 11.31 5.36
C ILE A 77 17.45 12.75 4.93
N TRP A 78 17.76 13.61 5.89
CA TRP A 78 18.00 15.03 5.64
C TRP A 78 19.47 15.34 5.35
N ALA A 79 20.37 14.35 5.48
CA ALA A 79 21.80 14.57 5.40
C ALA A 79 22.34 14.62 3.97
N ASP A 80 21.62 14.08 2.99
CA ASP A 80 22.02 14.16 1.59
C ASP A 80 20.78 14.15 0.67
N ASP A 81 21.01 14.32 -0.64
CA ASP A 81 19.94 14.45 -1.63
C ASP A 81 19.46 13.09 -2.17
N GLU A 82 20.12 12.00 -1.87
CA GLU A 82 19.80 10.68 -2.43
C GLU A 82 18.37 10.22 -2.14
N PRO A 83 17.85 10.32 -0.90
CA PRO A 83 16.46 9.94 -0.64
C PRO A 83 15.46 10.80 -1.41
N LEU A 84 15.74 12.08 -1.61
CA LEU A 84 14.87 12.97 -2.38
C LEU A 84 14.85 12.58 -3.86
N VAL A 85 16.01 12.28 -4.42
CA VAL A 85 16.12 11.83 -5.81
C VAL A 85 15.40 10.51 -6.00
N ALA A 86 15.57 9.57 -5.06
CA ALA A 86 14.88 8.27 -5.11
C ALA A 86 13.37 8.43 -5.04
N ALA A 87 12.87 9.32 -4.17
CA ALA A 87 11.45 9.60 -4.06
C ALA A 87 10.89 10.22 -5.35
N ALA A 88 11.63 11.15 -5.96
CA ALA A 88 11.20 11.77 -7.22
C ALA A 88 11.13 10.76 -8.35
N ARG A 89 12.10 9.84 -8.44
CA ARG A 89 12.10 8.77 -9.44
C ARG A 89 10.93 7.82 -9.24
N LEU A 90 10.63 7.47 -7.98
CA LEU A 90 9.51 6.60 -7.67
C LEU A 90 8.18 7.23 -8.04
N LEU A 91 8.02 8.52 -7.75
CA LEU A 91 6.82 9.27 -8.10
C LEU A 91 6.63 9.33 -9.61
N ARG A 92 7.70 9.56 -10.37
CA ARG A 92 7.66 9.55 -11.83
C ARG A 92 7.25 8.17 -12.37
N ALA A 93 7.84 7.11 -11.82
CA ALA A 93 7.48 5.75 -12.23
C ALA A 93 6.01 5.45 -11.93
N TYR A 94 5.50 5.92 -10.80
CA TYR A 94 4.09 5.77 -10.44
C TYR A 94 3.19 6.52 -11.43
N HIS A 95 3.52 7.76 -11.77
CA HIS A 95 2.76 8.53 -12.74
C HIS A 95 2.73 7.85 -14.10
N ASP A 96 3.87 7.36 -14.56
CA ASP A 96 3.96 6.67 -15.84
C ASP A 96 3.12 5.37 -15.84
N ALA A 97 3.11 4.66 -14.72
CA ALA A 97 2.36 3.41 -14.59
C ALA A 97 0.84 3.62 -14.51
N THR A 98 0.39 4.81 -14.10
CA THR A 98 -1.04 5.08 -13.89
C THR A 98 -1.68 5.94 -14.97
N VAL A 99 -0.93 6.32 -16.01
CA VAL A 99 -1.44 7.22 -17.05
C VAL A 99 -2.69 6.67 -17.75
N ASP A 100 -2.78 5.35 -17.87
CA ASP A 100 -3.91 4.67 -18.52
C ASP A 100 -4.86 4.00 -17.51
N PHE A 101 -4.77 4.34 -16.22
CA PHE A 101 -5.72 3.82 -15.24
C PHE A 101 -7.08 4.48 -15.44
N PRO A 102 -8.21 3.71 -15.39
CA PRO A 102 -9.53 4.24 -15.67
C PRO A 102 -9.92 5.43 -14.79
N GLN A 103 -10.52 6.45 -15.41
CA GLN A 103 -11.09 7.61 -14.73
C GLN A 103 -12.47 7.29 -14.16
N GLY A 104 -12.96 8.13 -13.26
CA GLY A 104 -14.28 7.96 -12.68
C GLY A 104 -14.36 6.93 -11.56
N ALA A 105 -13.22 6.52 -11.01
CA ALA A 105 -13.16 5.56 -9.92
C ALA A 105 -13.66 6.18 -8.60
N VAL A 106 -14.13 5.33 -7.69
CA VAL A 106 -14.58 5.75 -6.35
C VAL A 106 -13.38 5.74 -5.39
N TRP A 107 -13.14 6.87 -4.74
CA TRP A 107 -12.04 7.03 -3.80
C TRP A 107 -12.55 7.35 -2.39
N ALA A 108 -11.75 7.01 -1.38
CA ALA A 108 -12.15 7.12 0.03
C ALA A 108 -12.41 8.56 0.48
N CYS A 109 -11.81 9.52 -0.18
CA CYS A 109 -11.89 10.93 0.19
C CYS A 109 -12.92 11.71 -0.61
N ALA A 110 -13.91 11.03 -1.08
CA ALA A 110 -14.99 11.68 -1.83
C ALA A 110 -15.77 12.64 -0.93
#